data_74cdf31a9c3620577256df3015f66841
#
_entry.id   74cdf31a9c3620577256df3015f66841
#
_cell.length_a   1.000
_cell.length_b   1.000
_cell.length_c   1.000
_cell.angle_alpha   90.00
_cell.angle_beta   90.00
_cell.angle_gamma   90.00
#
_symmetry.space_group_name_H-M   'P 1'
#
loop_
_entity.id
_entity.type
_entity.pdbx_description
1 polymer ?
#
loop_
_entity_poly.entity_id
_entity_poly.type
_entity_poly.pdbx_seq_one_letter_code
_entity_poly.pdbx_strand_id
1 'polypeptide(L)'
;MGVVTPECSLRSDKMTSQTTPQVPTISGVLAGKRGLVMGLANQRSIAWGIAKAAREAGAELAFTYQGDALEKRVRPLAQELGGHVVGQCDVTDEASLDAVFAEVEKLWGKLDFVVHCIAFSDKDELTGRYIETTAKNFNTSLFISCYSFTAVAQRAEKLMADGGSMLTLTYYGAEKVMPHYNVMGVAKAALEASVRYLAADLGEKAIRVNAISAGPIKTLAASGIGDFRYILKWNEYNAPMRRTVTIEEVGESAVYLLSPMSRGVTGEILHVDAGYHVVGMKNPAAPDITKE
;
A
#
# COMPACT_ATOMS: atom_id res chain seq x y z
N MET A 1 -49.72 37.16 -39.37
CA MET A 1 -48.56 36.29 -39.09
C MET A 1 -48.43 36.15 -37.59
N GLY A 2 -48.99 35.08 -37.05
CA GLY A 2 -48.99 34.83 -35.61
C GLY A 2 -47.82 33.92 -35.26
N VAL A 3 -47.01 34.36 -34.28
CA VAL A 3 -45.92 33.59 -33.71
C VAL A 3 -46.50 32.72 -32.60
N VAL A 4 -46.45 31.40 -32.77
CA VAL A 4 -46.80 30.41 -31.77
C VAL A 4 -45.56 30.08 -30.95
N THR A 5 -45.57 30.39 -29.67
CA THR A 5 -44.54 29.96 -28.69
C THR A 5 -44.97 28.62 -28.11
N PRO A 6 -44.11 27.59 -28.06
CA PRO A 6 -44.47 26.35 -27.37
C PRO A 6 -44.22 26.52 -25.86
N GLU A 7 -45.25 26.26 -25.07
CA GLU A 7 -45.16 26.07 -23.62
C GLU A 7 -44.35 24.83 -23.28
N CYS A 8 -43.27 25.03 -22.53
CA CYS A 8 -42.45 23.95 -21.96
C CYS A 8 -43.11 23.48 -20.65
N SER A 9 -43.80 22.36 -20.69
CA SER A 9 -44.36 21.70 -19.50
C SER A 9 -43.23 20.98 -18.73
N LEU A 10 -42.86 21.51 -17.60
CA LEU A 10 -41.99 20.87 -16.63
C LEU A 10 -42.69 19.65 -16.02
N ARG A 11 -42.37 18.47 -16.47
CA ARG A 11 -42.71 17.23 -15.76
C ARG A 11 -41.77 17.09 -14.57
N SER A 12 -42.33 17.02 -13.37
CA SER A 12 -41.67 16.65 -12.14
C SER A 12 -41.35 15.14 -12.18
N ASP A 13 -40.16 14.77 -12.63
CA ASP A 13 -39.69 13.40 -12.49
C ASP A 13 -39.35 13.13 -11.03
N LYS A 14 -40.06 12.18 -10.45
CA LYS A 14 -39.80 11.63 -9.11
C LYS A 14 -38.38 11.09 -9.08
N MET A 15 -37.58 11.60 -8.15
CA MET A 15 -36.29 11.03 -7.80
C MET A 15 -36.46 9.54 -7.43
N THR A 16 -36.12 8.68 -8.36
CA THR A 16 -35.89 7.26 -8.08
C THR A 16 -34.67 7.16 -7.16
N SER A 17 -34.86 6.52 -6.02
CA SER A 17 -33.77 6.19 -5.10
C SER A 17 -32.68 5.44 -5.86
N GLN A 18 -31.54 6.09 -6.04
CA GLN A 18 -30.34 5.42 -6.56
C GLN A 18 -29.88 4.42 -5.49
N THR A 19 -30.15 3.15 -5.72
CA THR A 19 -29.49 2.04 -5.03
C THR A 19 -28.01 2.18 -5.29
N THR A 20 -27.24 2.41 -4.24
CA THR A 20 -25.77 2.38 -4.27
C THR A 20 -25.37 1.06 -4.94
N PRO A 21 -24.54 1.08 -6.01
CA PRO A 21 -24.10 -0.16 -6.64
C PRO A 21 -23.41 -1.01 -5.58
N GLN A 22 -23.91 -2.22 -5.32
CA GLN A 22 -23.17 -3.19 -4.52
C GLN A 22 -21.89 -3.51 -5.29
N VAL A 23 -20.73 -3.17 -4.69
CA VAL A 23 -19.43 -3.60 -5.19
C VAL A 23 -19.45 -5.13 -5.25
N PRO A 24 -19.21 -5.77 -6.42
CA PRO A 24 -19.17 -7.22 -6.50
C PRO A 24 -18.10 -7.71 -5.52
N THR A 25 -18.49 -8.50 -4.55
CA THR A 25 -17.55 -9.16 -3.64
C THR A 25 -16.64 -10.07 -4.47
N ILE A 26 -15.33 -9.81 -4.49
CA ILE A 26 -14.31 -10.68 -5.10
C ILE A 26 -14.12 -11.89 -4.16
N SER A 27 -15.23 -12.53 -3.82
CA SER A 27 -15.28 -13.64 -2.87
C SER A 27 -14.56 -14.85 -3.47
N GLY A 28 -13.60 -15.39 -2.71
CA GLY A 28 -12.95 -16.65 -3.04
C GLY A 28 -11.80 -16.60 -4.04
N VAL A 29 -11.42 -15.42 -4.59
CA VAL A 29 -10.31 -15.34 -5.56
C VAL A 29 -8.95 -15.68 -4.94
N LEU A 30 -8.82 -15.55 -3.61
CA LEU A 30 -7.67 -15.98 -2.81
C LEU A 30 -7.98 -17.21 -1.94
N ALA A 31 -9.05 -17.97 -2.23
CA ALA A 31 -9.40 -19.14 -1.44
C ALA A 31 -8.24 -20.17 -1.42
N GLY A 32 -7.87 -20.62 -0.22
CA GLY A 32 -6.76 -21.56 0.01
C GLY A 32 -5.37 -20.95 -0.17
N LYS A 33 -5.26 -19.65 -0.42
CA LYS A 33 -3.98 -18.92 -0.49
C LYS A 33 -3.52 -18.50 0.90
N ARG A 34 -2.22 -18.61 1.16
CA ARG A 34 -1.55 -18.35 2.43
C ARG A 34 -0.62 -17.15 2.29
N GLY A 35 -0.87 -16.12 3.07
CA GLY A 35 -0.18 -14.84 2.94
C GLY A 35 0.44 -14.33 4.23
N LEU A 36 1.69 -13.84 4.14
CA LEU A 36 2.37 -13.11 5.20
C LEU A 36 2.16 -11.60 5.00
N VAL A 37 1.58 -10.94 5.99
CA VAL A 37 1.39 -9.47 5.99
C VAL A 37 2.31 -8.85 7.05
N MET A 38 3.24 -8.03 6.61
CA MET A 38 4.23 -7.34 7.43
C MET A 38 3.93 -5.84 7.51
N GLY A 39 4.12 -5.23 8.69
CA GLY A 39 3.92 -3.78 8.88
C GLY A 39 2.50 -3.39 9.32
N LEU A 40 1.70 -4.34 9.83
CA LEU A 40 0.44 -4.02 10.49
C LEU A 40 0.72 -3.27 11.81
N ALA A 41 0.10 -2.10 11.99
CA ALA A 41 0.28 -1.28 13.19
C ALA A 41 -1.04 -0.95 13.92
N ASN A 42 -2.11 -0.71 13.18
CA ASN A 42 -3.46 -0.43 13.67
C ASN A 42 -4.48 -0.53 12.53
N GLN A 43 -5.77 -0.34 12.84
CA GLN A 43 -6.88 -0.39 11.87
C GLN A 43 -6.86 0.73 10.80
N ARG A 44 -5.97 1.72 10.91
CA ARG A 44 -5.80 2.79 9.90
C ARG A 44 -4.60 2.54 9.00
N SER A 45 -3.82 1.48 9.22
CA SER A 45 -2.69 1.15 8.37
C SER A 45 -3.15 0.57 7.03
N ILE A 46 -2.41 0.87 5.96
CA ILE A 46 -2.68 0.28 4.63
C ILE A 46 -2.61 -1.26 4.73
N ALA A 47 -1.66 -1.79 5.53
CA ALA A 47 -1.56 -3.23 5.79
C ALA A 47 -2.87 -3.84 6.34
N TRP A 48 -3.65 -3.08 7.14
CA TRP A 48 -4.95 -3.52 7.61
C TRP A 48 -5.99 -3.61 6.49
N GLY A 49 -6.08 -2.58 5.63
CA GLY A 49 -6.97 -2.58 4.48
C GLY A 49 -6.68 -3.76 3.53
N ILE A 50 -5.38 -4.00 3.26
CA ILE A 50 -4.94 -5.14 2.44
C ILE A 50 -5.27 -6.48 3.11
N ALA A 51 -4.98 -6.63 4.40
CA ALA A 51 -5.25 -7.87 5.13
C ALA A 51 -6.74 -8.20 5.17
N LYS A 52 -7.58 -7.18 5.44
CA LYS A 52 -9.03 -7.34 5.45
C LYS A 52 -9.57 -7.77 4.10
N ALA A 53 -9.20 -7.07 3.03
CA ALA A 53 -9.60 -7.41 1.67
C ALA A 53 -9.12 -8.82 1.24
N ALA A 54 -7.87 -9.18 1.57
CA ALA A 54 -7.34 -10.51 1.28
C ALA A 54 -8.09 -11.61 2.06
N ARG A 55 -8.45 -11.36 3.34
CA ARG A 55 -9.26 -12.28 4.14
C ARG A 55 -10.66 -12.46 3.58
N GLU A 56 -11.32 -11.38 3.20
CA GLU A 56 -12.64 -11.40 2.55
C GLU A 56 -12.59 -12.12 1.19
N ALA A 57 -11.46 -12.05 0.49
CA ALA A 57 -11.20 -12.80 -0.73
C ALA A 57 -10.86 -14.29 -0.49
N GLY A 58 -10.81 -14.76 0.78
CA GLY A 58 -10.65 -16.16 1.15
C GLY A 58 -9.26 -16.60 1.56
N ALA A 59 -8.29 -15.66 1.71
CA ALA A 59 -6.93 -16.00 2.12
C ALA A 59 -6.83 -16.42 3.60
N GLU A 60 -5.85 -17.28 3.91
CA GLU A 60 -5.32 -17.50 5.26
C GLU A 60 -4.15 -16.51 5.48
N LEU A 61 -4.11 -15.84 6.64
CA LEU A 61 -3.15 -14.76 6.89
C LEU A 61 -2.28 -15.03 8.11
N ALA A 62 -1.00 -14.67 7.98
CA ALA A 62 -0.07 -14.55 9.10
C ALA A 62 0.46 -13.11 9.18
N PHE A 63 0.80 -12.69 10.40
CA PHE A 63 1.22 -11.33 10.70
C PHE A 63 2.51 -11.30 11.51
N THR A 64 3.30 -10.26 11.31
CA THR A 64 4.45 -9.92 12.15
C THR A 64 4.20 -8.61 12.90
N TYR A 65 4.97 -8.37 13.93
CA TYR A 65 5.02 -7.10 14.66
C TYR A 65 6.47 -6.75 15.00
N GLN A 66 6.75 -5.49 15.31
CA GLN A 66 8.05 -5.03 15.78
C GLN A 66 7.92 -4.47 17.20
N GLY A 67 8.45 -5.21 18.18
CA GLY A 67 8.47 -4.84 19.58
C GLY A 67 7.12 -4.90 20.29
N ASP A 68 7.16 -4.89 21.61
CA ASP A 68 6.01 -5.14 22.53
C ASP A 68 4.84 -4.18 22.33
N ALA A 69 5.14 -2.93 21.97
CA ALA A 69 4.10 -1.91 21.79
C ALA A 69 3.21 -2.21 20.58
N LEU A 70 3.78 -2.76 19.50
CA LEU A 70 3.01 -3.20 18.34
C LEU A 70 2.41 -4.58 18.54
N GLU A 71 3.06 -5.49 19.28
CA GLU A 71 2.49 -6.78 19.62
C GLU A 71 1.08 -6.66 20.22
N LYS A 72 0.94 -5.80 21.24
CA LYS A 72 -0.34 -5.56 21.93
C LYS A 72 -1.45 -5.07 21.00
N ARG A 73 -1.09 -4.46 19.87
CA ARG A 73 -2.04 -3.97 18.86
C ARG A 73 -2.30 -5.00 17.76
N VAL A 74 -1.25 -5.69 17.31
CA VAL A 74 -1.33 -6.64 16.18
C VAL A 74 -2.07 -7.91 16.55
N ARG A 75 -1.86 -8.47 17.78
CA ARG A 75 -2.53 -9.71 18.20
C ARG A 75 -4.06 -9.64 18.15
N PRO A 76 -4.72 -8.61 18.70
CA PRO A 76 -6.18 -8.49 18.57
C PRO A 76 -6.65 -8.34 17.13
N LEU A 77 -5.92 -7.59 16.30
CA LEU A 77 -6.25 -7.41 14.89
C LEU A 77 -6.09 -8.70 14.07
N ALA A 78 -5.02 -9.45 14.32
CA ALA A 78 -4.84 -10.76 13.71
C ALA A 78 -5.98 -11.73 14.10
N GLN A 79 -6.39 -11.73 15.36
CA GLN A 79 -7.51 -12.53 15.86
C GLN A 79 -8.84 -12.11 15.22
N GLU A 80 -9.10 -10.80 15.03
CA GLU A 80 -10.29 -10.28 14.35
C GLU A 80 -10.43 -10.84 12.92
N LEU A 81 -9.30 -11.01 12.22
CA LEU A 81 -9.25 -11.60 10.88
C LEU A 81 -9.12 -13.14 10.87
N GLY A 82 -9.10 -13.79 12.05
CA GLY A 82 -8.85 -15.22 12.14
C GLY A 82 -7.48 -15.64 11.62
N GLY A 83 -6.49 -14.76 11.73
CA GLY A 83 -5.12 -14.97 11.26
C GLY A 83 -4.16 -15.34 12.38
N HIS A 84 -2.95 -15.72 12.00
CA HIS A 84 -1.88 -16.14 12.90
C HIS A 84 -0.87 -15.02 13.15
N VAL A 85 -0.23 -15.00 14.31
CA VAL A 85 0.91 -14.13 14.60
C VAL A 85 2.16 -15.01 14.68
N VAL A 86 3.06 -14.85 13.69
CA VAL A 86 4.27 -15.68 13.55
C VAL A 86 5.51 -15.12 14.24
N GLY A 87 5.39 -13.98 14.91
CA GLY A 87 6.44 -13.49 15.81
C GLY A 87 6.82 -12.04 15.59
N GLN A 88 7.80 -11.64 16.40
CA GLN A 88 8.46 -10.34 16.26
C GLN A 88 9.35 -10.36 15.02
N CYS A 89 9.35 -9.25 14.28
CA CYS A 89 10.18 -9.06 13.10
C CYS A 89 10.85 -7.69 13.15
N ASP A 90 12.14 -7.68 13.36
CA ASP A 90 12.99 -6.53 13.07
C ASP A 90 13.70 -6.79 11.74
N VAL A 91 13.39 -6.02 10.73
CA VAL A 91 13.99 -6.18 9.40
C VAL A 91 15.45 -5.77 9.32
N THR A 92 15.99 -5.17 10.37
CA THR A 92 17.43 -4.84 10.51
C THR A 92 18.24 -6.00 11.12
N ASP A 93 17.56 -7.02 11.62
CA ASP A 93 18.16 -8.22 12.22
C ASP A 93 17.79 -9.45 11.36
N GLU A 94 18.80 -10.02 10.70
CA GLU A 94 18.62 -11.19 9.85
C GLU A 94 18.12 -12.42 10.63
N ALA A 95 18.54 -12.61 11.88
CA ALA A 95 18.06 -13.71 12.71
C ALA A 95 16.58 -13.55 13.05
N SER A 96 16.10 -12.32 13.25
CA SER A 96 14.68 -12.02 13.43
C SER A 96 13.87 -12.36 12.19
N LEU A 97 14.37 -12.01 11.00
CA LEU A 97 13.73 -12.40 9.73
C LEU A 97 13.70 -13.92 9.56
N ASP A 98 14.82 -14.60 9.80
CA ASP A 98 14.93 -16.06 9.67
C ASP A 98 13.93 -16.77 10.60
N ALA A 99 13.80 -16.31 11.84
CA ALA A 99 12.85 -16.87 12.80
C ALA A 99 11.39 -16.75 12.33
N VAL A 100 11.02 -15.59 11.75
CA VAL A 100 9.66 -15.38 11.18
C VAL A 100 9.38 -16.37 10.06
N PHE A 101 10.31 -16.53 9.11
CA PHE A 101 10.10 -17.45 7.99
C PHE A 101 10.13 -18.91 8.41
N ALA A 102 10.89 -19.30 9.44
CA ALA A 102 10.84 -20.61 10.03
C ALA A 102 9.47 -20.90 10.69
N GLU A 103 8.86 -19.93 11.37
CA GLU A 103 7.50 -20.10 11.92
C GLU A 103 6.44 -20.16 10.80
N VAL A 104 6.59 -19.41 9.69
CA VAL A 104 5.70 -19.55 8.51
C VAL A 104 5.82 -20.94 7.90
N GLU A 105 7.05 -21.46 7.74
CA GLU A 105 7.31 -22.80 7.23
C GLU A 105 6.66 -23.89 8.11
N LYS A 106 6.86 -23.78 9.43
CA LYS A 106 6.24 -24.70 10.40
C LYS A 106 4.72 -24.61 10.39
N LEU A 107 4.15 -23.43 10.20
CA LEU A 107 2.71 -23.21 10.18
C LEU A 107 2.05 -23.81 8.94
N TRP A 108 2.67 -23.64 7.76
CA TRP A 108 2.04 -23.93 6.49
C TRP A 108 2.87 -24.78 5.51
N GLY A 109 4.18 -24.86 5.70
CA GLY A 109 5.11 -25.50 4.76
C GLY A 109 5.26 -24.80 3.42
N LYS A 110 4.45 -23.78 3.16
CA LYS A 110 4.48 -22.98 1.92
C LYS A 110 3.90 -21.59 2.14
N LEU A 111 4.15 -20.70 1.17
CA LEU A 111 3.64 -19.34 1.13
C LEU A 111 3.17 -19.01 -0.29
N ASP A 112 2.00 -18.42 -0.45
CA ASP A 112 1.46 -18.00 -1.76
C ASP A 112 1.68 -16.53 -2.03
N PHE A 113 1.72 -15.68 -0.98
CA PHE A 113 2.03 -14.26 -1.15
C PHE A 113 2.64 -13.59 0.08
N VAL A 114 3.35 -12.49 -0.15
CA VAL A 114 3.86 -11.57 0.87
C VAL A 114 3.39 -10.18 0.60
N VAL A 115 2.96 -9.49 1.65
CA VAL A 115 2.67 -8.05 1.66
C VAL A 115 3.68 -7.35 2.58
N HIS A 116 4.56 -6.54 1.99
CA HIS A 116 5.58 -5.78 2.69
C HIS A 116 5.16 -4.32 2.83
N CYS A 117 4.63 -3.96 4.01
CA CYS A 117 4.20 -2.59 4.34
C CYS A 117 5.15 -1.96 5.37
N ILE A 118 6.45 -2.03 5.14
CA ILE A 118 7.47 -1.55 6.06
C ILE A 118 8.19 -0.34 5.46
N ALA A 119 8.33 0.71 6.26
CA ALA A 119 9.16 1.87 5.95
C ALA A 119 9.51 2.60 7.23
N PHE A 120 10.69 3.22 7.24
CA PHE A 120 11.16 4.04 8.35
C PHE A 120 12.14 5.10 7.87
N SER A 121 12.05 6.28 8.46
CA SER A 121 13.07 7.32 8.44
C SER A 121 12.99 8.12 9.73
N ASP A 122 14.08 8.77 10.11
CA ASP A 122 14.05 9.72 11.22
C ASP A 122 13.18 10.93 10.81
N LYS A 123 12.07 11.13 11.54
CA LYS A 123 11.10 12.19 11.26
C LYS A 123 11.70 13.59 11.36
N ASP A 124 12.71 13.78 12.22
CA ASP A 124 13.33 15.08 12.44
C ASP A 124 14.16 15.50 11.21
N GLU A 125 14.65 14.54 10.44
CA GLU A 125 15.36 14.77 9.18
C GLU A 125 14.42 14.78 7.93
N LEU A 126 13.14 14.48 8.08
CA LEU A 126 12.14 14.70 7.03
C LEU A 126 11.68 16.16 6.95
N THR A 127 11.89 16.95 8.02
CA THR A 127 11.73 18.40 8.01
C THR A 127 13.01 19.07 7.54
N GLY A 128 12.94 20.22 6.88
CA GLY A 128 14.12 20.91 6.37
C GLY A 128 14.52 20.49 4.96
N ARG A 129 15.80 20.64 4.65
CA ARG A 129 16.34 20.45 3.28
C ARG A 129 16.90 19.05 3.11
N TYR A 130 16.60 18.43 1.97
CA TYR A 130 17.13 17.10 1.64
C TYR A 130 18.66 17.03 1.70
N ILE A 131 19.36 18.10 1.28
CA ILE A 131 20.84 18.14 1.27
C ILE A 131 21.46 18.01 2.67
N GLU A 132 20.66 18.21 3.72
CA GLU A 132 21.08 18.11 5.13
C GLU A 132 20.91 16.70 5.70
N THR A 133 20.40 15.76 4.91
CA THR A 133 20.24 14.35 5.33
C THR A 133 21.58 13.76 5.75
N THR A 134 21.63 13.22 6.96
CA THR A 134 22.84 12.56 7.45
C THR A 134 23.07 11.21 6.79
N ALA A 135 24.34 10.79 6.67
CA ALA A 135 24.68 9.46 6.16
C ALA A 135 24.03 8.34 7.00
N LYS A 136 23.89 8.55 8.31
CA LYS A 136 23.24 7.59 9.22
C LYS A 136 21.77 7.41 8.84
N ASN A 137 21.01 8.50 8.73
CA ASN A 137 19.59 8.39 8.40
C ASN A 137 19.39 7.92 6.95
N PHE A 138 20.25 8.35 6.01
CA PHE A 138 20.23 7.84 4.64
C PHE A 138 20.33 6.31 4.61
N ASN A 139 21.36 5.74 5.25
CA ASN A 139 21.57 4.30 5.31
C ASN A 139 20.40 3.58 6.00
N THR A 140 19.92 4.09 7.13
CA THR A 140 18.80 3.50 7.87
C THR A 140 17.51 3.51 7.04
N SER A 141 17.22 4.63 6.39
CA SER A 141 16.02 4.77 5.56
C SER A 141 16.02 3.83 4.35
N LEU A 142 17.17 3.73 3.64
CA LEU A 142 17.30 2.80 2.52
C LEU A 142 17.27 1.34 2.97
N PHE A 143 17.96 1.02 4.07
CA PHE A 143 17.98 -0.35 4.58
C PHE A 143 16.57 -0.83 4.94
N ILE A 144 15.84 -0.06 5.77
CA ILE A 144 14.52 -0.46 6.24
C ILE A 144 13.45 -0.31 5.16
N SER A 145 13.50 0.75 4.34
CA SER A 145 12.41 1.05 3.40
C SER A 145 12.61 0.50 1.99
N CYS A 146 13.80 -0.05 1.69
CA CYS A 146 14.11 -0.63 0.39
C CYS A 146 14.72 -2.03 0.53
N TYR A 147 15.93 -2.16 1.13
CA TYR A 147 16.63 -3.44 1.18
C TYR A 147 15.86 -4.53 1.94
N SER A 148 15.11 -4.17 2.98
CA SER A 148 14.30 -5.12 3.74
C SER A 148 13.34 -5.92 2.85
N PHE A 149 12.81 -5.32 1.77
CA PHE A 149 11.96 -6.04 0.81
C PHE A 149 12.76 -7.12 0.06
N THR A 150 14.00 -6.84 -0.33
CA THR A 150 14.90 -7.82 -0.94
C THR A 150 15.22 -8.94 0.05
N ALA A 151 15.54 -8.61 1.32
CA ALA A 151 15.81 -9.59 2.36
C ALA A 151 14.61 -10.50 2.67
N VAL A 152 13.40 -9.94 2.62
CA VAL A 152 12.13 -10.69 2.71
C VAL A 152 11.94 -11.60 1.49
N ALA A 153 12.22 -11.10 0.28
CA ALA A 153 12.09 -11.87 -0.96
C ALA A 153 13.01 -13.09 -0.99
N GLN A 154 14.27 -12.97 -0.54
CA GLN A 154 15.23 -14.08 -0.42
C GLN A 154 14.72 -15.25 0.44
N ARG A 155 13.92 -14.96 1.44
CA ARG A 155 13.35 -15.96 2.35
C ARG A 155 12.03 -16.52 1.83
N ALA A 156 11.18 -15.63 1.36
CA ALA A 156 9.87 -15.99 0.81
C ALA A 156 9.97 -16.91 -0.41
N GLU A 157 10.94 -16.67 -1.29
CA GLU A 157 11.20 -17.49 -2.47
C GLU A 157 11.33 -18.99 -2.14
N LYS A 158 11.98 -19.33 -1.01
CA LYS A 158 12.19 -20.71 -0.58
C LYS A 158 10.86 -21.44 -0.23
N LEU A 159 9.84 -20.66 0.16
CA LEU A 159 8.51 -21.18 0.51
C LEU A 159 7.48 -21.06 -0.62
N MET A 160 7.86 -20.49 -1.77
CA MET A 160 7.00 -20.26 -2.93
C MET A 160 7.34 -21.21 -4.09
N ALA A 161 7.47 -22.51 -3.81
CA ALA A 161 7.84 -23.52 -4.81
C ALA A 161 6.83 -23.63 -5.97
N ASP A 162 5.58 -23.29 -5.74
CA ASP A 162 4.49 -23.32 -6.74
C ASP A 162 4.26 -21.92 -7.39
N GLY A 163 5.23 -21.03 -7.29
CA GLY A 163 5.07 -19.61 -7.63
C GLY A 163 4.39 -18.80 -6.53
N GLY A 164 4.13 -17.54 -6.78
CA GLY A 164 3.55 -16.66 -5.77
C GLY A 164 3.44 -15.21 -6.18
N SER A 165 3.12 -14.35 -5.22
CA SER A 165 3.07 -12.90 -5.43
C SER A 165 3.69 -12.14 -4.25
N MET A 166 4.58 -11.20 -4.55
CA MET A 166 5.14 -10.27 -3.58
C MET A 166 4.66 -8.85 -3.87
N LEU A 167 4.17 -8.18 -2.86
CA LEU A 167 3.65 -6.83 -2.95
C LEU A 167 4.32 -5.93 -1.94
N THR A 168 4.79 -4.76 -2.38
CA THR A 168 5.26 -3.70 -1.49
C THR A 168 4.50 -2.39 -1.71
N LEU A 169 4.67 -1.43 -0.80
CA LEU A 169 4.02 -0.13 -0.84
C LEU A 169 5.04 0.97 -1.13
N THR A 170 4.74 1.77 -2.15
CA THR A 170 5.50 2.97 -2.49
C THR A 170 4.60 4.21 -2.45
N TYR A 171 5.14 5.35 -2.81
CA TYR A 171 4.43 6.63 -2.86
C TYR A 171 5.01 7.49 -3.99
N TYR A 172 4.17 8.31 -4.59
CA TYR A 172 4.50 9.20 -5.71
C TYR A 172 5.74 10.08 -5.48
N GLY A 173 6.15 10.25 -4.22
CA GLY A 173 7.43 10.87 -3.87
C GLY A 173 8.67 10.13 -4.39
N ALA A 174 8.55 8.91 -4.91
CA ALA A 174 9.59 8.21 -5.65
C ALA A 174 9.83 8.79 -7.05
N GLU A 175 8.80 9.37 -7.66
CA GLU A 175 8.82 9.90 -9.02
C GLU A 175 8.93 11.43 -9.06
N LYS A 176 8.32 12.10 -8.10
CA LYS A 176 8.25 13.57 -8.01
C LYS A 176 8.65 14.04 -6.62
N VAL A 177 9.22 15.24 -6.57
CA VAL A 177 9.55 15.86 -5.29
C VAL A 177 8.27 16.21 -4.53
N MET A 178 8.13 15.62 -3.34
CA MET A 178 7.04 15.92 -2.43
C MET A 178 7.57 16.65 -1.20
N PRO A 179 6.88 17.72 -0.73
CA PRO A 179 7.30 18.44 0.46
C PRO A 179 7.50 17.51 1.66
N HIS A 180 8.60 17.69 2.38
CA HIS A 180 8.94 16.95 3.62
C HIS A 180 8.97 15.41 3.47
N TYR A 181 9.21 14.93 2.25
CA TYR A 181 9.40 13.51 2.00
C TYR A 181 10.88 13.13 1.88
N ASN A 182 11.72 14.06 1.46
CA ASN A 182 13.18 14.06 1.48
C ASN A 182 13.80 12.67 1.16
N VAL A 183 14.61 12.12 2.05
CA VAL A 183 15.28 10.82 1.88
C VAL A 183 14.32 9.65 1.64
N MET A 184 13.07 9.75 2.12
CA MET A 184 12.06 8.73 1.83
C MET A 184 11.71 8.65 0.35
N GLY A 185 11.73 9.78 -0.37
CA GLY A 185 11.58 9.79 -1.83
C GLY A 185 12.67 8.97 -2.52
N VAL A 186 13.92 9.17 -2.11
CA VAL A 186 15.07 8.40 -2.62
C VAL A 186 14.93 6.91 -2.26
N ALA A 187 14.55 6.59 -1.03
CA ALA A 187 14.37 5.20 -0.60
C ALA A 187 13.23 4.51 -1.37
N LYS A 188 12.12 5.23 -1.66
CA LYS A 188 11.02 4.68 -2.46
C LYS A 188 11.38 4.54 -3.93
N ALA A 189 12.16 5.45 -4.52
CA ALA A 189 12.69 5.29 -5.88
C ALA A 189 13.60 4.04 -5.99
N ALA A 190 14.46 3.82 -5.00
CA ALA A 190 15.27 2.61 -4.90
C ALA A 190 14.41 1.34 -4.73
N LEU A 191 13.34 1.40 -3.92
CA LEU A 191 12.39 0.30 -3.74
C LEU A 191 11.69 -0.05 -5.06
N GLU A 192 11.23 0.94 -5.84
CA GLU A 192 10.61 0.71 -7.15
C GLU A 192 11.58 0.12 -8.17
N ALA A 193 12.85 0.51 -8.12
CA ALA A 193 13.90 -0.16 -8.89
C ALA A 193 14.05 -1.62 -8.43
N SER A 194 14.11 -1.89 -7.12
CA SER A 194 14.21 -3.25 -6.57
C SER A 194 13.04 -4.13 -6.97
N VAL A 195 11.81 -3.59 -7.06
CA VAL A 195 10.64 -4.34 -7.57
C VAL A 195 10.91 -4.89 -8.96
N ARG A 196 11.48 -4.09 -9.87
CA ARG A 196 11.79 -4.51 -11.25
C ARG A 196 12.89 -5.57 -11.31
N TYR A 197 13.94 -5.41 -10.53
CA TYR A 197 15.04 -6.40 -10.47
C TYR A 197 14.57 -7.72 -9.84
N LEU A 198 13.84 -7.67 -8.73
CA LEU A 198 13.26 -8.87 -8.12
C LEU A 198 12.24 -9.56 -9.04
N ALA A 199 11.46 -8.80 -9.81
CA ALA A 199 10.55 -9.36 -10.81
C ALA A 199 11.30 -10.13 -11.91
N ALA A 200 12.45 -9.61 -12.35
CA ALA A 200 13.31 -10.28 -13.32
C ALA A 200 13.94 -11.57 -12.76
N ASP A 201 14.46 -11.50 -11.54
CA ASP A 201 15.14 -12.65 -10.91
C ASP A 201 14.17 -13.78 -10.56
N LEU A 202 12.95 -13.45 -10.11
CA LEU A 202 11.99 -14.41 -9.58
C LEU A 202 10.95 -14.88 -10.60
N GLY A 203 10.88 -14.22 -11.75
CA GLY A 203 9.88 -14.51 -12.79
C GLY A 203 9.94 -15.94 -13.34
N GLU A 204 11.12 -16.51 -13.49
CA GLU A 204 11.31 -17.91 -13.94
C GLU A 204 10.70 -18.92 -12.96
N LYS A 205 10.57 -18.54 -11.68
CA LYS A 205 9.90 -19.35 -10.64
C LYS A 205 8.40 -19.05 -10.51
N ALA A 206 7.82 -18.35 -11.49
CA ALA A 206 6.43 -17.91 -11.46
C ALA A 206 6.07 -17.06 -10.23
N ILE A 207 7.06 -16.38 -9.62
CA ILE A 207 6.84 -15.44 -8.52
C ILE A 207 6.77 -14.03 -9.12
N ARG A 208 5.64 -13.37 -8.92
CA ARG A 208 5.41 -12.00 -9.39
C ARG A 208 5.76 -11.01 -8.28
N VAL A 209 6.38 -9.90 -8.65
CA VAL A 209 6.79 -8.85 -7.71
C VAL A 209 6.26 -7.51 -8.22
N ASN A 210 5.42 -6.86 -7.43
CA ASN A 210 4.78 -5.59 -7.79
C ASN A 210 4.75 -4.63 -6.60
N ALA A 211 4.46 -3.37 -6.87
CA ALA A 211 4.20 -2.37 -5.84
C ALA A 211 2.88 -1.64 -6.09
N ILE A 212 2.29 -1.12 -5.02
CA ILE A 212 1.23 -0.12 -5.10
C ILE A 212 1.80 1.23 -4.65
N SER A 213 1.69 2.23 -5.54
CA SER A 213 1.89 3.64 -5.22
C SER A 213 0.56 4.22 -4.73
N ALA A 214 0.37 4.21 -3.41
CA ALA A 214 -0.87 4.68 -2.80
C ALA A 214 -0.88 6.20 -2.67
N GLY A 215 -2.01 6.84 -2.95
CA GLY A 215 -2.24 8.24 -2.62
C GLY A 215 -2.12 8.51 -1.11
N PRO A 216 -2.11 9.78 -0.69
CA PRO A 216 -1.94 10.10 0.73
C PRO A 216 -3.13 9.64 1.56
N ILE A 217 -2.87 8.83 2.58
CA ILE A 217 -3.84 8.27 3.54
C ILE A 217 -3.39 8.61 4.96
N LYS A 218 -4.33 8.97 5.83
CA LYS A 218 -4.06 9.29 7.26
C LYS A 218 -3.69 8.02 8.04
N THR A 219 -2.44 7.61 7.96
CA THR A 219 -1.88 6.48 8.71
C THR A 219 -0.99 6.95 9.86
N LEU A 220 -0.57 6.02 10.74
CA LEU A 220 0.42 6.32 11.77
C LEU A 220 1.77 6.76 11.14
N ALA A 221 2.21 6.11 10.09
CA ALA A 221 3.44 6.47 9.37
C ALA A 221 3.35 7.87 8.75
N ALA A 222 2.22 8.20 8.15
CA ALA A 222 1.99 9.51 7.54
C ALA A 222 2.01 10.67 8.55
N SER A 223 1.71 10.40 9.84
CA SER A 223 1.78 11.43 10.89
C SER A 223 3.20 11.93 11.17
N GLY A 224 4.23 11.22 10.70
CA GLY A 224 5.63 11.65 10.78
C GLY A 224 6.07 12.60 9.66
N ILE A 225 5.24 12.79 8.62
CA ILE A 225 5.54 13.67 7.50
C ILE A 225 5.04 15.10 7.83
N GLY A 226 5.93 16.07 7.72
CA GLY A 226 5.57 17.48 7.88
C GLY A 226 4.53 17.93 6.85
N ASP A 227 3.67 18.87 7.22
CA ASP A 227 2.62 19.44 6.34
C ASP A 227 1.68 18.37 5.70
N PHE A 228 1.53 17.19 6.32
CA PHE A 228 0.72 16.12 5.73
C PHE A 228 -0.74 16.53 5.47
N ARG A 229 -1.30 17.44 6.28
CA ARG A 229 -2.65 18.00 6.02
C ARG A 229 -2.70 18.77 4.71
N TYR A 230 -1.65 19.53 4.40
CA TYR A 230 -1.53 20.25 3.15
C TYR A 230 -1.48 19.27 1.97
N ILE A 231 -0.67 18.22 2.06
CA ILE A 231 -0.57 17.17 1.05
C ILE A 231 -1.93 16.50 0.79
N LEU A 232 -2.69 16.18 1.84
CA LEU A 232 -4.04 15.62 1.71
C LEU A 232 -4.99 16.56 0.98
N LYS A 233 -5.10 17.82 1.42
CA LYS A 233 -5.96 18.82 0.79
C LYS A 233 -5.54 19.08 -0.66
N TRP A 234 -4.22 19.14 -0.92
CA TRP A 234 -3.70 19.31 -2.27
C TRP A 234 -4.15 18.19 -3.20
N ASN A 235 -4.02 16.95 -2.77
CA ASN A 235 -4.47 15.80 -3.54
C ASN A 235 -5.99 15.82 -3.74
N GLU A 236 -6.77 16.06 -2.68
CA GLU A 236 -8.23 16.16 -2.73
C GLU A 236 -8.71 17.16 -3.79
N TYR A 237 -8.08 18.34 -3.87
CA TYR A 237 -8.50 19.38 -4.83
C TYR A 237 -7.94 19.20 -6.24
N ASN A 238 -6.82 18.51 -6.39
CA ASN A 238 -6.11 18.43 -7.67
C ASN A 238 -6.18 17.04 -8.33
N ALA A 239 -6.44 15.97 -7.60
CA ALA A 239 -6.63 14.66 -8.21
C ALA A 239 -7.84 14.68 -9.19
N PRO A 240 -7.80 13.95 -10.31
CA PRO A 240 -8.92 13.84 -11.24
C PRO A 240 -10.25 13.48 -10.59
N MET A 241 -10.25 12.55 -9.62
CA MET A 241 -11.45 12.14 -8.91
C MET A 241 -11.88 13.08 -7.77
N ARG A 242 -11.15 14.18 -7.52
CA ARG A 242 -11.45 15.20 -6.49
C ARG A 242 -11.60 14.65 -5.07
N ARG A 243 -10.83 13.65 -4.76
CA ARG A 243 -10.77 13.01 -3.44
C ARG A 243 -9.42 12.33 -3.22
N THR A 244 -9.13 11.98 -2.00
CA THR A 244 -8.08 11.02 -1.68
C THR A 244 -8.62 9.58 -1.77
N VAL A 245 -7.71 8.61 -1.70
CA VAL A 245 -8.07 7.18 -1.66
C VAL A 245 -8.18 6.68 -0.22
N THR A 246 -8.81 5.53 -0.04
CA THR A 246 -8.97 4.85 1.25
C THR A 246 -8.08 3.61 1.35
N ILE A 247 -7.93 3.08 2.57
CA ILE A 247 -7.20 1.81 2.77
C ILE A 247 -7.92 0.63 2.15
N GLU A 248 -9.24 0.70 2.02
CA GLU A 248 -10.08 -0.31 1.37
C GLU A 248 -9.80 -0.37 -0.13
N GLU A 249 -9.75 0.77 -0.83
CA GLU A 249 -9.44 0.84 -2.26
C GLU A 249 -8.02 0.32 -2.57
N VAL A 250 -7.06 0.60 -1.68
CA VAL A 250 -5.72 0.01 -1.77
C VAL A 250 -5.77 -1.50 -1.52
N GLY A 251 -6.59 -1.95 -0.56
CA GLY A 251 -6.82 -3.37 -0.26
C GLY A 251 -7.39 -4.14 -1.44
N GLU A 252 -8.42 -3.61 -2.09
CA GLU A 252 -9.04 -4.19 -3.29
C GLU A 252 -8.04 -4.30 -4.45
N SER A 253 -7.26 -3.25 -4.68
CA SER A 253 -6.19 -3.25 -5.68
C SER A 253 -5.09 -4.26 -5.36
N ALA A 254 -4.77 -4.43 -4.07
CA ALA A 254 -3.83 -5.45 -3.62
C ALA A 254 -4.35 -6.87 -3.88
N VAL A 255 -5.64 -7.15 -3.66
CA VAL A 255 -6.25 -8.45 -3.99
C VAL A 255 -6.08 -8.77 -5.47
N TYR A 256 -6.24 -7.80 -6.39
CA TYR A 256 -5.93 -8.01 -7.80
C TYR A 256 -4.48 -8.46 -8.00
N LEU A 257 -3.50 -7.73 -7.43
CA LEU A 257 -2.07 -8.05 -7.61
C LEU A 257 -1.64 -9.35 -6.92
N LEU A 258 -2.30 -9.74 -5.84
CA LEU A 258 -2.00 -10.97 -5.09
C LEU A 258 -2.65 -12.21 -5.72
N SER A 259 -3.69 -12.03 -6.51
CA SER A 259 -4.51 -13.11 -7.06
C SER A 259 -4.05 -13.56 -8.46
N PRO A 260 -4.57 -14.71 -8.96
CA PRO A 260 -4.35 -15.15 -10.33
C PRO A 260 -4.90 -14.19 -11.41
N MET A 261 -5.72 -13.20 -11.05
CA MET A 261 -6.23 -12.21 -12.00
C MET A 261 -5.11 -11.36 -12.63
N SER A 262 -4.00 -11.22 -11.92
CA SER A 262 -2.81 -10.48 -12.37
C SER A 262 -1.64 -11.40 -12.78
N ARG A 263 -1.92 -12.63 -13.24
CA ARG A 263 -0.88 -13.62 -13.60
C ARG A 263 0.08 -13.18 -14.71
N GLY A 264 -0.27 -12.18 -15.48
CA GLY A 264 0.59 -11.56 -16.50
C GLY A 264 1.23 -10.25 -16.05
N VAL A 265 1.16 -9.88 -14.76
CA VAL A 265 1.64 -8.59 -14.23
C VAL A 265 2.75 -8.84 -13.22
N THR A 266 3.97 -8.39 -13.55
CA THR A 266 5.14 -8.39 -12.65
C THR A 266 6.04 -7.19 -12.98
N GLY A 267 6.74 -6.65 -11.99
CA GLY A 267 7.56 -5.45 -12.14
C GLY A 267 6.76 -4.14 -12.21
N GLU A 268 5.45 -4.19 -11.94
CA GLU A 268 4.52 -3.06 -12.06
C GLU A 268 4.49 -2.21 -10.79
N ILE A 269 4.35 -0.90 -10.98
CA ILE A 269 4.05 0.07 -9.93
C ILE A 269 2.64 0.60 -10.19
N LEU A 270 1.66 -0.01 -9.54
CA LEU A 270 0.26 0.35 -9.72
C LEU A 270 -0.11 1.58 -8.89
N HIS A 271 -0.50 2.66 -9.55
CA HIS A 271 -0.98 3.87 -8.85
C HIS A 271 -2.44 3.69 -8.39
N VAL A 272 -2.64 3.84 -7.08
CA VAL A 272 -3.96 3.89 -6.44
C VAL A 272 -4.04 5.22 -5.68
N ASP A 273 -4.32 6.31 -6.39
CA ASP A 273 -4.16 7.69 -5.93
C ASP A 273 -5.24 8.66 -6.45
N ALA A 274 -6.38 8.14 -6.85
CA ALA A 274 -7.47 8.91 -7.48
C ALA A 274 -7.04 9.65 -8.77
N GLY A 275 -5.97 9.16 -9.43
CA GLY A 275 -5.40 9.70 -10.66
C GLY A 275 -4.44 10.88 -10.44
N TYR A 276 -4.02 11.16 -9.21
CA TYR A 276 -3.17 12.33 -8.95
C TYR A 276 -1.85 12.31 -9.72
N HIS A 277 -1.24 11.14 -9.93
CA HIS A 277 0.04 10.99 -10.64
C HIS A 277 0.04 11.52 -12.08
N VAL A 278 -1.11 11.61 -12.75
CA VAL A 278 -1.20 12.14 -14.14
C VAL A 278 -1.29 13.67 -14.18
N VAL A 279 -1.40 14.33 -13.01
CA VAL A 279 -1.66 15.77 -12.93
C VAL A 279 -0.34 16.55 -13.01
N GLY A 280 -0.18 17.34 -14.07
CA GLY A 280 0.99 18.21 -14.25
C GLY A 280 0.84 19.62 -13.71
N MET A 281 -0.38 20.09 -13.39
CA MET A 281 -0.65 21.45 -12.98
C MET A 281 -1.83 21.55 -12.02
N LYS A 282 -1.84 22.59 -11.18
CA LYS A 282 -2.97 22.88 -10.28
C LYS A 282 -4.28 23.00 -11.08
N ASN A 283 -5.35 22.38 -10.58
CA ASN A 283 -6.68 22.60 -11.10
C ASN A 283 -7.08 24.08 -10.94
N PRO A 284 -7.49 24.79 -12.02
CA PRO A 284 -7.87 26.21 -11.94
C PRO A 284 -9.00 26.50 -10.95
N ALA A 285 -9.91 25.53 -10.74
CA ALA A 285 -11.02 25.65 -9.78
C ALA A 285 -10.63 25.24 -8.34
N ALA A 286 -9.41 24.74 -8.11
CA ALA A 286 -8.97 24.39 -6.76
C ALA A 286 -8.76 25.66 -5.91
N PRO A 287 -9.24 25.70 -4.66
CA PRO A 287 -9.00 26.82 -3.76
C PRO A 287 -7.50 26.96 -3.47
N ASP A 288 -7.10 28.14 -3.04
CA ASP A 288 -5.76 28.33 -2.50
C ASP A 288 -5.70 27.70 -1.11
N ILE A 289 -4.73 26.79 -0.95
CA ILE A 289 -4.50 26.10 0.31
C ILE A 289 -3.38 26.84 1.03
N THR A 290 -3.69 27.44 2.17
CA THR A 290 -2.68 28.00 3.07
C THR A 290 -2.15 26.90 3.99
N LYS A 291 -0.88 27.02 4.38
CA LYS A 291 -0.33 26.22 5.48
C LYS A 291 -0.97 26.73 6.78
N GLU A 292 -1.87 25.94 7.36
CA GLU A 292 -2.43 26.14 8.70
C GLU A 292 -1.68 25.26 9.68
#